data_52511e06340a36eefb131792ce987e89
#
_entry.id   52511e06340a36eefb131792ce987e89
#
_cell.length_a   1.000
_cell.length_b   1.000
_cell.length_c   1.000
_cell.angle_alpha   90.00
_cell.angle_beta   90.00
_cell.angle_gamma   90.00
#
_symmetry.space_group_name_H-M   'P 1'
#
loop_
_entity.id
_entity.type
_entity.pdbx_description
1 polymer ?
#
loop_
_entity_poly.entity_id
_entity_poly.type
_entity_poly.pdbx_seq_one_letter_code
_entity_poly.pdbx_strand_id
1 'polypeptide(L)'
;MTAEEQQCSCGCEHEHHHEHHHEECGGCSGCGHHHDQPVSQTLSTSVGGGVLLMRATAHEGAIVVSCTLELEDSAVTPGCLARALQGVAFDVEQAGGIVGHIKCAAVSEKGSARISVTAANIEPTVQAEGLEALNEEADITIAVIVYAIEPPDLLEMLVTRLERVL
;
A
#
# COMPACT_ATOMS: atom_id res chain seq x y z
N MET A 1 -27.83 15.54 -37.17
CA MET A 1 -28.27 14.53 -36.20
C MET A 1 -27.88 15.08 -34.84
N THR A 2 -28.86 15.64 -34.16
CA THR A 2 -28.72 16.35 -32.86
C THR A 2 -28.81 15.31 -31.75
N ALA A 3 -27.79 15.29 -30.88
CA ALA A 3 -27.80 14.48 -29.65
C ALA A 3 -28.83 15.09 -28.69
N GLU A 4 -29.85 14.28 -28.34
CA GLU A 4 -30.81 14.62 -27.29
C GLU A 4 -30.15 14.45 -25.93
N GLU A 5 -29.97 15.58 -25.25
CA GLU A 5 -29.63 15.60 -23.82
C GLU A 5 -30.85 15.09 -23.02
N GLN A 6 -30.72 13.88 -22.44
CA GLN A 6 -31.66 13.41 -21.43
C GLN A 6 -31.44 14.17 -20.12
N GLN A 7 -32.23 15.21 -19.91
CA GLN A 7 -32.34 15.87 -18.62
C GLN A 7 -33.08 14.96 -17.63
N CYS A 8 -32.42 14.60 -16.53
CA CYS A 8 -33.09 13.98 -15.38
C CYS A 8 -34.07 14.97 -14.75
N SER A 9 -35.35 14.61 -14.75
CA SER A 9 -36.44 15.45 -14.21
C SER A 9 -36.69 15.25 -12.69
N CYS A 10 -35.73 14.86 -11.92
CA CYS A 10 -35.80 14.89 -10.45
C CYS A 10 -35.30 16.27 -9.98
N GLY A 11 -36.22 17.17 -9.68
CA GLY A 11 -35.95 18.53 -9.23
C GLY A 11 -35.37 18.57 -7.81
N CYS A 12 -34.17 18.02 -7.63
CA CYS A 12 -33.40 18.17 -6.39
C CYS A 12 -32.44 19.33 -6.57
N GLU A 13 -32.79 20.50 -6.06
CA GLU A 13 -31.84 21.59 -5.87
C GLU A 13 -30.86 21.18 -4.77
N HIS A 14 -29.61 20.88 -5.15
CA HIS A 14 -28.54 20.56 -4.20
C HIS A 14 -27.88 21.87 -3.72
N GLU A 15 -28.35 22.42 -2.61
CA GLU A 15 -27.53 23.31 -1.79
C GLU A 15 -26.56 22.44 -0.96
N HIS A 16 -25.25 22.69 -1.15
CA HIS A 16 -24.19 21.99 -0.43
C HIS A 16 -24.14 22.41 1.03
N HIS A 17 -24.89 21.74 1.91
CA HIS A 17 -24.64 21.75 3.33
C HIS A 17 -24.18 20.36 3.76
N HIS A 18 -22.92 20.27 4.22
CA HIS A 18 -22.33 19.07 4.82
C HIS A 18 -22.88 18.85 6.23
N GLU A 19 -24.05 18.24 6.34
CA GLU A 19 -24.48 17.58 7.56
C GLU A 19 -25.00 16.18 7.21
N HIS A 20 -24.26 15.17 7.65
CA HIS A 20 -24.60 13.76 7.46
C HIS A 20 -25.75 13.38 8.41
N HIS A 21 -27.00 13.59 7.99
CA HIS A 21 -28.14 12.89 8.55
C HIS A 21 -28.60 11.83 7.56
N HIS A 22 -28.32 10.56 7.89
CA HIS A 22 -28.92 9.41 7.25
C HIS A 22 -30.39 9.29 7.68
N GLU A 23 -31.28 10.00 7.00
CA GLU A 23 -32.69 9.65 7.00
C GLU A 23 -33.02 8.88 5.72
N GLU A 24 -33.66 7.72 5.89
CA GLU A 24 -33.99 6.79 4.84
C GLU A 24 -34.84 7.46 3.75
N CYS A 25 -34.26 7.69 2.57
CA CYS A 25 -35.00 8.02 1.35
C CYS A 25 -35.73 6.78 0.87
N GLY A 26 -36.95 6.57 1.37
CA GLY A 26 -37.85 5.56 0.85
C GLY A 26 -38.31 5.94 -0.57
N GLY A 27 -37.81 5.21 -1.59
CA GLY A 27 -38.47 5.18 -2.90
C GLY A 27 -37.67 5.47 -4.15
N CYS A 28 -36.34 5.60 -4.12
CA CYS A 28 -35.52 5.66 -5.35
C CYS A 28 -34.96 4.28 -5.68
N SER A 29 -35.72 3.44 -6.35
CA SER A 29 -35.24 2.14 -6.87
C SER A 29 -34.39 2.26 -8.12
N GLY A 30 -33.39 3.15 -8.12
CA GLY A 30 -32.54 3.37 -9.31
C GLY A 30 -31.17 3.96 -9.07
N CYS A 31 -30.86 4.49 -7.89
CA CYS A 31 -29.54 5.06 -7.59
C CYS A 31 -28.70 4.05 -6.79
N GLY A 32 -28.46 2.88 -7.39
CA GLY A 32 -27.49 1.93 -6.87
C GLY A 32 -26.07 2.48 -7.10
N HIS A 33 -25.60 3.40 -6.26
CA HIS A 33 -24.18 3.60 -6.11
C HIS A 33 -23.63 2.35 -5.45
N HIS A 34 -23.30 1.33 -6.25
CA HIS A 34 -22.44 0.25 -5.83
C HIS A 34 -21.08 0.88 -5.52
N HIS A 35 -20.90 1.33 -4.28
CA HIS A 35 -19.57 1.49 -3.74
C HIS A 35 -19.00 0.08 -3.66
N ASP A 36 -18.20 -0.31 -4.65
CA ASP A 36 -17.41 -1.52 -4.56
C ASP A 36 -16.63 -1.44 -3.25
N GLN A 37 -17.03 -2.27 -2.29
CA GLN A 37 -16.32 -2.31 -1.01
C GLN A 37 -14.88 -2.76 -1.30
N PRO A 38 -13.88 -2.10 -0.74
CA PRO A 38 -12.50 -2.47 -1.00
C PRO A 38 -12.27 -3.91 -0.55
N VAL A 39 -11.80 -4.74 -1.48
CA VAL A 39 -11.42 -6.12 -1.16
C VAL A 39 -10.15 -6.07 -0.32
N SER A 40 -10.22 -6.60 0.89
CA SER A 40 -9.09 -6.63 1.81
C SER A 40 -8.63 -8.07 2.06
N GLN A 41 -7.33 -8.33 1.93
CA GLN A 41 -6.70 -9.60 2.21
C GLN A 41 -5.60 -9.41 3.26
N THR A 42 -5.53 -10.29 4.24
CA THR A 42 -4.48 -10.30 5.27
C THR A 42 -3.67 -11.58 5.14
N LEU A 43 -2.35 -11.47 5.17
CA LEU A 43 -1.40 -12.56 5.16
C LEU A 43 -0.39 -12.36 6.31
N SER A 44 -0.10 -13.45 7.02
CA SER A 44 0.99 -13.52 7.99
C SER A 44 1.94 -14.64 7.57
N THR A 45 3.23 -14.35 7.48
CA THR A 45 4.25 -15.33 7.08
C THR A 45 5.55 -15.07 7.83
N SER A 46 6.38 -16.11 7.97
CA SER A 46 7.75 -15.97 8.49
C SER A 46 8.68 -15.59 7.34
N VAL A 47 9.55 -14.61 7.57
CA VAL A 47 10.52 -14.11 6.59
C VAL A 47 11.84 -13.89 7.30
N GLY A 48 12.91 -14.59 6.90
CA GLY A 48 14.28 -14.38 7.37
C GLY A 48 14.47 -14.51 8.89
N GLY A 49 13.68 -15.33 9.58
CA GLY A 49 13.72 -15.44 11.05
C GLY A 49 12.86 -14.38 11.76
N GLY A 50 12.07 -13.60 11.03
CA GLY A 50 11.11 -12.67 11.58
C GLY A 50 9.68 -12.99 11.16
N VAL A 51 8.72 -12.19 11.60
CA VAL A 51 7.30 -12.27 11.22
C VAL A 51 6.89 -11.07 10.42
N LEU A 52 6.35 -11.31 9.23
CA LEU A 52 5.78 -10.30 8.35
C LEU A 52 4.25 -10.41 8.36
N LEU A 53 3.59 -9.38 8.85
CA LEU A 53 2.15 -9.23 8.77
C LEU A 53 1.81 -8.23 7.66
N MET A 54 1.04 -8.68 6.66
CA MET A 54 0.67 -7.86 5.51
C MET A 54 -0.85 -7.75 5.39
N ARG A 55 -1.31 -6.56 5.01
CA ARG A 55 -2.70 -6.31 4.66
C ARG A 55 -2.74 -5.61 3.29
N ALA A 56 -3.31 -6.30 2.31
CA ALA A 56 -3.57 -5.75 0.98
C ALA A 56 -5.01 -5.26 0.87
N THR A 57 -5.20 -4.11 0.24
CA THR A 57 -6.52 -3.53 -0.05
C THR A 57 -6.52 -3.06 -1.49
N ALA A 58 -7.49 -3.53 -2.29
CA ALA A 58 -7.70 -3.10 -3.66
C ALA A 58 -8.81 -2.05 -3.71
N HIS A 59 -8.56 -0.92 -4.37
CA HIS A 59 -9.55 0.14 -4.58
C HIS A 59 -9.23 0.91 -5.87
N GLU A 60 -10.21 1.02 -6.77
CA GLU A 60 -10.11 1.81 -8.02
C GLU A 60 -8.85 1.53 -8.87
N GLY A 61 -8.45 0.25 -8.95
CA GLY A 61 -7.26 -0.16 -9.71
C GLY A 61 -5.93 0.05 -9.00
N ALA A 62 -5.92 0.64 -7.81
CA ALA A 62 -4.77 0.71 -6.94
C ALA A 62 -4.77 -0.46 -5.95
N ILE A 63 -3.60 -1.03 -5.71
CA ILE A 63 -3.37 -1.96 -4.61
C ILE A 63 -2.53 -1.24 -3.56
N VAL A 64 -3.04 -1.20 -2.35
CA VAL A 64 -2.34 -0.66 -1.19
C VAL A 64 -2.00 -1.82 -0.25
N VAL A 65 -0.72 -2.03 0.01
CA VAL A 65 -0.25 -3.01 1.01
C VAL A 65 0.37 -2.26 2.17
N SER A 66 -0.06 -2.57 3.38
CA SER A 66 0.61 -2.18 4.61
C SER A 66 1.21 -3.41 5.27
N CYS A 67 2.47 -3.32 5.69
CA CYS A 67 3.18 -4.40 6.36
C CYS A 67 3.73 -3.92 7.70
N THR A 68 3.75 -4.84 8.69
CA THR A 68 4.57 -4.75 9.89
C THR A 68 5.57 -5.90 9.84
N LEU A 69 6.83 -5.62 10.14
CA LEU A 69 7.90 -6.61 10.14
C LEU A 69 8.54 -6.61 11.53
N GLU A 70 8.50 -7.77 12.18
CA GLU A 70 9.19 -8.05 13.43
C GLU A 70 10.41 -8.91 13.10
N LEU A 71 11.60 -8.50 13.52
CA LEU A 71 12.85 -9.22 13.27
C LEU A 71 13.28 -10.00 14.53
N GLU A 72 13.74 -11.24 14.33
CA GLU A 72 14.37 -12.05 15.35
C GLU A 72 15.88 -12.11 15.06
N ASP A 73 16.71 -11.62 15.97
CA ASP A 73 18.19 -11.75 15.99
C ASP A 73 18.94 -11.37 14.69
N SER A 74 18.34 -10.67 13.75
CA SER A 74 18.99 -10.28 12.49
C SER A 74 19.42 -8.82 12.51
N ALA A 75 20.64 -8.57 12.03
CA ALA A 75 21.16 -7.20 11.82
C ALA A 75 20.99 -6.84 10.33
N VAL A 76 19.88 -6.22 9.99
CA VAL A 76 19.61 -5.72 8.63
C VAL A 76 19.87 -4.22 8.60
N THR A 77 20.64 -3.73 7.62
CA THR A 77 20.85 -2.30 7.48
C THR A 77 19.70 -1.63 6.72
N PRO A 78 19.40 -0.34 6.96
CA PRO A 78 18.42 0.41 6.15
C PRO A 78 18.71 0.33 4.63
N GLY A 79 20.00 0.29 4.24
CA GLY A 79 20.39 0.13 2.85
C GLY A 79 20.08 -1.25 2.24
N CYS A 80 20.15 -2.33 3.04
CA CYS A 80 19.72 -3.65 2.58
C CYS A 80 18.22 -3.69 2.34
N LEU A 81 17.44 -3.15 3.27
CA LEU A 81 15.99 -3.06 3.12
C LEU A 81 15.58 -2.17 1.94
N ALA A 82 16.29 -1.06 1.71
CA ALA A 82 16.07 -0.20 0.55
C ALA A 82 16.25 -0.95 -0.79
N ARG A 83 17.30 -1.79 -0.88
CA ARG A 83 17.53 -2.63 -2.08
C ARG A 83 16.45 -3.69 -2.26
N ALA A 84 15.96 -4.31 -1.19
CA ALA A 84 14.84 -5.24 -1.27
C ALA A 84 13.58 -4.55 -1.82
N LEU A 85 13.24 -3.38 -1.27
CA LEU A 85 12.06 -2.61 -1.71
C LEU A 85 12.21 -2.08 -3.15
N GLN A 86 13.43 -1.70 -3.58
CA GLN A 86 13.70 -1.39 -4.99
C GLN A 86 13.52 -2.62 -5.89
N GLY A 87 13.90 -3.81 -5.39
CA GLY A 87 13.63 -5.07 -6.08
C GLY A 87 12.15 -5.33 -6.26
N VAL A 88 11.30 -5.01 -5.28
CA VAL A 88 9.83 -5.08 -5.43
C VAL A 88 9.36 -4.14 -6.53
N ALA A 89 9.84 -2.89 -6.57
CA ALA A 89 9.52 -1.95 -7.64
C ALA A 89 9.90 -2.50 -9.02
N PHE A 90 11.07 -3.13 -9.12
CA PHE A 90 11.51 -3.78 -10.36
C PHE A 90 10.58 -4.92 -10.78
N ASP A 91 10.19 -5.81 -9.86
CA ASP A 91 9.29 -6.94 -10.16
C ASP A 91 7.90 -6.45 -10.61
N VAL A 92 7.37 -5.41 -9.95
CA VAL A 92 6.11 -4.76 -10.33
C VAL A 92 6.16 -4.23 -11.77
N GLU A 93 7.20 -3.47 -12.12
CA GLU A 93 7.38 -2.93 -13.48
C GLU A 93 7.61 -4.03 -14.52
N GLN A 94 8.34 -5.11 -14.19
CA GLN A 94 8.53 -6.26 -15.07
C GLN A 94 7.22 -7.04 -15.33
N ALA A 95 6.32 -7.08 -14.35
CA ALA A 95 4.99 -7.67 -14.51
C ALA A 95 3.99 -6.76 -15.23
N GLY A 96 4.42 -5.58 -15.69
CA GLY A 96 3.58 -4.61 -16.39
C GLY A 96 2.78 -3.69 -15.47
N GLY A 97 3.06 -3.72 -14.17
CA GLY A 97 2.46 -2.82 -13.19
C GLY A 97 3.14 -1.46 -13.15
N ILE A 98 2.57 -0.57 -12.36
CA ILE A 98 3.07 0.79 -12.14
C ILE A 98 3.32 1.00 -10.66
N VAL A 99 4.51 1.43 -10.29
CA VAL A 99 4.84 1.81 -8.92
C VAL A 99 4.30 3.22 -8.65
N GLY A 100 3.33 3.33 -7.76
CA GLY A 100 2.90 4.62 -7.26
C GLY A 100 3.86 5.10 -6.17
N HIS A 101 4.08 4.28 -5.14
CA HIS A 101 4.96 4.62 -4.03
C HIS A 101 5.26 3.43 -3.13
N ILE A 102 6.51 3.27 -2.72
CA ILE A 102 6.91 2.34 -1.66
C ILE A 102 7.61 3.14 -0.57
N LYS A 103 7.12 3.05 0.66
CA LYS A 103 7.71 3.69 1.84
C LYS A 103 7.98 2.67 2.92
N CYS A 104 9.07 2.87 3.64
CA CYS A 104 9.35 2.15 4.86
C CYS A 104 9.76 3.13 5.95
N ALA A 105 9.33 2.87 7.16
CA ALA A 105 9.78 3.52 8.36
C ALA A 105 10.23 2.45 9.36
N ALA A 106 11.38 2.67 9.97
CA ALA A 106 11.88 1.87 11.08
C ALA A 106 12.18 2.81 12.24
N VAL A 107 11.72 2.48 13.43
CA VAL A 107 11.88 3.30 14.62
C VAL A 107 12.32 2.42 15.80
N SER A 108 13.33 2.83 16.53
CA SER A 108 13.77 2.22 17.79
C SER A 108 14.14 3.30 18.81
N GLU A 109 14.47 2.89 20.02
CA GLU A 109 14.99 3.83 21.04
C GLU A 109 16.31 4.49 20.62
N LYS A 110 17.08 3.85 19.72
CA LYS A 110 18.42 4.31 19.27
C LYS A 110 18.33 5.29 18.09
N GLY A 111 17.21 5.31 17.37
CA GLY A 111 17.06 6.17 16.21
C GLY A 111 15.95 5.77 15.27
N SER A 112 15.97 6.35 14.06
CA SER A 112 14.97 6.06 13.02
C SER A 112 15.58 5.95 11.64
N ALA A 113 14.92 5.23 10.76
CA ALA A 113 15.21 5.20 9.32
C ALA A 113 13.93 5.36 8.50
N ARG A 114 14.04 6.09 7.39
CA ARG A 114 12.98 6.25 6.39
C ARG A 114 13.51 5.91 5.02
N ILE A 115 12.76 5.10 4.28
CA ILE A 115 13.11 4.67 2.94
C ILE A 115 11.95 5.04 2.01
N SER A 116 12.27 5.53 0.82
CA SER A 116 11.31 5.87 -0.22
C SER A 116 11.79 5.34 -1.57
N VAL A 117 10.93 4.60 -2.25
CA VAL A 117 11.14 4.09 -3.61
C VAL A 117 9.98 4.55 -4.48
N THR A 118 10.29 5.17 -5.62
CA THR A 118 9.29 5.72 -6.55
C THR A 118 9.28 5.03 -7.91
N ALA A 119 10.36 4.34 -8.27
CA ALA A 119 10.48 3.55 -9.51
C ALA A 119 11.67 2.59 -9.41
N ALA A 120 11.70 1.55 -10.23
CA ALA A 120 12.77 0.56 -10.26
C ALA A 120 14.14 1.13 -10.67
N ASN A 121 14.12 2.10 -11.58
CA ASN A 121 15.33 2.72 -12.15
C ASN A 121 15.80 3.98 -11.40
N ILE A 122 15.14 4.35 -10.30
CA ILE A 122 15.51 5.49 -9.46
C ILE A 122 16.07 4.94 -8.14
N GLU A 123 17.24 5.44 -7.76
CA GLU A 123 17.87 5.05 -6.50
C GLU A 123 16.96 5.38 -5.30
N PRO A 124 16.76 4.44 -4.36
CA PRO A 124 15.97 4.70 -3.16
C PRO A 124 16.54 5.86 -2.33
N THR A 125 15.67 6.71 -1.82
CA THR A 125 16.07 7.67 -0.82
C THR A 125 16.08 7.00 0.55
N VAL A 126 17.21 7.04 1.25
CA VAL A 126 17.38 6.52 2.60
C VAL A 126 17.79 7.67 3.52
N GLN A 127 17.04 7.88 4.58
CA GLN A 127 17.34 8.82 5.65
C GLN A 127 17.39 8.01 6.94
N ALA A 128 18.56 7.96 7.59
CA ALA A 128 18.76 7.24 8.85
C ALA A 128 19.46 8.15 9.85
N GLU A 129 18.93 8.19 11.07
CA GLU A 129 19.44 8.97 12.17
C GLU A 129 19.60 8.04 13.40
N GLY A 130 20.84 7.78 13.83
CA GLY A 130 21.16 6.94 14.98
C GLY A 130 20.85 5.44 14.81
N LEU A 131 20.35 5.02 13.66
CA LEU A 131 19.97 3.63 13.38
C LEU A 131 20.87 3.05 12.29
N GLU A 132 21.94 2.36 12.70
CA GLU A 132 22.89 1.73 11.76
C GLU A 132 22.40 0.35 11.27
N ALA A 133 21.68 -0.38 12.13
CA ALA A 133 21.12 -1.68 11.84
C ALA A 133 19.70 -1.79 12.40
N LEU A 134 18.85 -2.50 11.68
CA LEU A 134 17.51 -2.90 12.10
C LEU A 134 17.63 -4.26 12.81
N ASN A 135 17.12 -4.34 14.01
CA ASN A 135 17.09 -5.55 14.82
C ASN A 135 15.73 -5.68 15.51
N GLU A 136 15.59 -6.63 16.42
CA GLU A 136 14.36 -6.89 17.19
C GLU A 136 13.81 -5.67 17.96
N GLU A 137 14.65 -4.65 18.21
CA GLU A 137 14.22 -3.41 18.87
C GLU A 137 13.56 -2.40 17.92
N ALA A 138 13.53 -2.67 16.62
CA ALA A 138 13.02 -1.74 15.62
C ALA A 138 11.59 -2.12 15.19
N ASP A 139 10.66 -1.18 15.39
CA ASP A 139 9.34 -1.24 14.77
C ASP A 139 9.44 -0.88 13.28
N ILE A 140 9.23 -1.85 12.41
CA ILE A 140 9.36 -1.66 10.95
C ILE A 140 7.97 -1.71 10.32
N THR A 141 7.62 -0.63 9.62
CA THR A 141 6.40 -0.54 8.82
C THR A 141 6.73 -0.26 7.37
N ILE A 142 6.03 -0.97 6.46
CA ILE A 142 6.19 -0.81 5.02
C ILE A 142 4.81 -0.52 4.42
N ALA A 143 4.73 0.49 3.56
CA ALA A 143 3.55 0.83 2.78
C ALA A 143 3.90 0.78 1.29
N VAL A 144 3.09 0.05 0.51
CA VAL A 144 3.27 -0.12 -0.93
C VAL A 144 1.98 0.30 -1.63
N ILE A 145 2.08 1.16 -2.63
CA ILE A 145 0.98 1.55 -3.51
C ILE A 145 1.42 1.27 -4.94
N VAL A 146 0.70 0.38 -5.61
CA VAL A 146 0.95 -0.01 -7.00
C VAL A 146 -0.36 -0.09 -7.78
N TYR A 147 -0.26 -0.12 -9.11
CA TYR A 147 -1.39 -0.25 -10.02
C TYR A 147 -1.14 -1.39 -11.01
N ALA A 148 -2.22 -1.95 -11.55
CA ALA A 148 -2.21 -3.01 -12.57
C ALA A 148 -1.42 -4.27 -12.16
N ILE A 149 -1.46 -4.62 -10.88
CA ILE A 149 -0.91 -5.86 -10.29
C ILE A 149 -2.02 -6.47 -9.43
N GLU A 150 -2.10 -7.79 -9.39
CA GLU A 150 -3.02 -8.48 -8.50
C GLU A 150 -2.45 -8.55 -7.06
N PRO A 151 -3.29 -8.48 -6.01
CA PRO A 151 -2.82 -8.52 -4.63
C PRO A 151 -1.95 -9.75 -4.29
N PRO A 152 -2.27 -10.98 -4.71
CA PRO A 152 -1.42 -12.16 -4.43
C PRO A 152 -0.03 -12.04 -5.00
N ASP A 153 0.11 -11.53 -6.25
CA ASP A 153 1.39 -11.39 -6.92
C ASP A 153 2.28 -10.37 -6.19
N LEU A 154 1.69 -9.23 -5.77
CA LEU A 154 2.41 -8.22 -5.00
C LEU A 154 2.89 -8.75 -3.65
N LEU A 155 2.06 -9.55 -2.95
CA LEU A 155 2.42 -10.16 -1.67
C LEU A 155 3.58 -11.16 -1.85
N GLU A 156 3.58 -11.97 -2.91
CA GLU A 156 4.66 -12.89 -3.26
C GLU A 156 5.97 -12.14 -3.57
N MET A 157 5.91 -11.07 -4.36
CA MET A 157 7.06 -10.21 -4.66
C MET A 157 7.68 -9.64 -3.37
N LEU A 158 6.86 -9.12 -2.46
CA LEU A 158 7.30 -8.58 -1.18
C LEU A 158 8.01 -9.65 -0.34
N VAL A 159 7.39 -10.81 -0.13
CA VAL A 159 7.98 -11.92 0.64
C VAL A 159 9.31 -12.34 0.01
N THR A 160 9.34 -12.62 -1.30
CA THR A 160 10.54 -13.09 -2.00
C THR A 160 11.70 -12.11 -1.89
N ARG A 161 11.43 -10.80 -1.94
CA ARG A 161 12.49 -9.78 -1.86
C ARG A 161 12.98 -9.55 -0.44
N LEU A 162 12.09 -9.61 0.54
CA LEU A 162 12.45 -9.49 1.95
C LEU A 162 13.24 -10.71 2.44
N GLU A 163 12.87 -11.93 2.07
CA GLU A 163 13.60 -13.17 2.41
C GLU A 163 15.08 -13.15 1.96
N ARG A 164 15.42 -12.39 0.94
CA ARG A 164 16.80 -12.30 0.43
C ARG A 164 17.71 -11.40 1.25
N VAL A 165 17.16 -10.58 2.11
CA VAL A 165 17.91 -9.58 2.88
C VAL A 165 17.78 -9.74 4.38
N LEU A 166 16.78 -10.50 4.81
CA LEU A 166 16.54 -10.90 6.19
C LEU A 166 17.11 -12.30 6.47
#